data_4e4c7133c0a822082181e8b07e50d7b3
#
_entry.id   4e4c7133c0a822082181e8b07e50d7b3
#
_cell.length_a   1.000
_cell.length_b   1.000
_cell.length_c   1.000
_cell.angle_alpha   90.00
_cell.angle_beta   90.00
_cell.angle_gamma   90.00
#
_symmetry.space_group_name_H-M   'P 1'
#
loop_
_entity.id
_entity.type
_entity.pdbx_description
1 polymer ?
#
loop_
_entity_poly.entity_id
_entity_poly.type
_entity_poly.pdbx_seq_one_letter_code
_entity_poly.pdbx_strand_id
1 'polypeptide(L)'
;MRVVLLDDHLSFRESLRIALWHEGSIKVVGETQSARELMAILETEHPDLLVADLMLEDTDGISVARDLRRRGDATPIMILTAHSNTLFVRDAFEAGVQGYALKEQPLAEIIEAMRKMASGERYLAPRLGLPPAPRRRVPQDRDPAGINQLSRREREIFCLIIQGTSSRDIAQSLCISLKTVETHRFHINRKLGVHSPAELIRLAALKGWLPSGPTATGERAIA
;
A
#
# COMPACT_ATOMS: atom_id res chain seq x y z
N MET A 1 -14.60 -17.07 -9.27
CA MET A 1 -13.25 -16.58 -9.00
C MET A 1 -12.84 -17.00 -7.60
N ARG A 2 -11.66 -17.57 -7.43
CA ARG A 2 -11.07 -18.01 -6.15
C ARG A 2 -10.13 -16.94 -5.63
N VAL A 3 -10.32 -16.48 -4.41
CA VAL A 3 -9.56 -15.36 -3.83
C VAL A 3 -8.91 -15.77 -2.52
N VAL A 4 -7.65 -15.37 -2.32
CA VAL A 4 -6.96 -15.43 -1.03
C VAL A 4 -6.86 -14.02 -0.46
N LEU A 5 -7.12 -13.88 0.84
CA LEU A 5 -7.03 -12.62 1.57
C LEU A 5 -5.81 -12.64 2.50
N LEU A 6 -4.93 -11.65 2.35
CA LEU A 6 -3.79 -11.39 3.22
C LEU A 6 -3.95 -10.03 3.87
N ASP A 7 -4.39 -9.99 5.13
CA ASP A 7 -4.67 -8.76 5.85
C ASP A 7 -4.58 -9.02 7.36
N ASP A 8 -3.90 -8.18 8.12
CA ASP A 8 -3.78 -8.32 9.57
C ASP A 8 -4.93 -7.62 10.33
N HIS A 9 -5.78 -6.86 9.62
CA HIS A 9 -6.98 -6.24 10.19
C HIS A 9 -8.16 -7.20 10.15
N LEU A 10 -8.35 -7.98 11.23
CA LEU A 10 -9.38 -9.02 11.32
C LEU A 10 -10.78 -8.52 10.94
N SER A 11 -11.22 -7.39 11.51
CA SER A 11 -12.57 -6.85 11.27
C SER A 11 -12.81 -6.47 9.80
N PHE A 12 -11.81 -5.92 9.12
CA PHE A 12 -11.91 -5.61 7.70
C PHE A 12 -11.94 -6.91 6.87
N ARG A 13 -11.06 -7.87 7.16
CA ARG A 13 -11.01 -9.16 6.47
C ARG A 13 -12.33 -9.92 6.58
N GLU A 14 -12.93 -9.96 7.79
CA GLU A 14 -14.25 -10.56 8.01
C GLU A 14 -15.36 -9.84 7.23
N SER A 15 -15.37 -8.51 7.24
CA SER A 15 -16.36 -7.72 6.51
C SER A 15 -16.28 -7.97 5.01
N LEU A 16 -15.06 -8.01 4.46
CA LEU A 16 -14.84 -8.29 3.05
C LEU A 16 -15.27 -9.73 2.71
N ARG A 17 -14.92 -10.71 3.53
CA ARG A 17 -15.32 -12.11 3.34
C ARG A 17 -16.85 -12.27 3.31
N ILE A 18 -17.55 -11.62 4.22
CA ILE A 18 -19.02 -11.64 4.25
C ILE A 18 -19.62 -11.02 2.97
N ALA A 19 -19.08 -9.87 2.55
CA ALA A 19 -19.53 -9.21 1.32
C ALA A 19 -19.30 -10.11 0.08
N LEU A 20 -18.14 -10.76 -0.01
CA LEU A 20 -17.81 -11.68 -1.09
C LEU A 20 -18.69 -12.93 -1.08
N TRP A 21 -19.05 -13.42 0.11
CA TRP A 21 -19.99 -14.53 0.23
C TRP A 21 -21.38 -14.20 -0.33
N HIS A 22 -21.90 -13.01 0.00
CA HIS A 22 -23.20 -12.57 -0.52
C HIS A 22 -23.19 -12.32 -2.03
N GLU A 23 -22.05 -11.99 -2.59
CA GLU A 23 -21.89 -11.81 -4.03
C GLU A 23 -22.03 -13.12 -4.83
N GLY A 24 -21.71 -14.25 -4.24
CA GLY A 24 -21.87 -15.60 -4.79
C GLY A 24 -20.94 -15.97 -5.95
N SER A 25 -20.38 -15.01 -6.67
CA SER A 25 -19.47 -15.26 -7.82
C SER A 25 -17.99 -15.32 -7.42
N ILE A 26 -17.64 -14.90 -6.20
CA ILE A 26 -16.28 -14.84 -5.66
C ILE A 26 -16.21 -15.71 -4.40
N LYS A 27 -15.29 -16.68 -4.41
CA LYS A 27 -15.08 -17.58 -3.29
C LYS A 27 -13.75 -17.29 -2.61
N VAL A 28 -13.78 -16.93 -1.32
CA VAL A 28 -12.59 -16.88 -0.49
C VAL A 28 -12.15 -18.31 -0.18
N VAL A 29 -10.97 -18.70 -0.64
CA VAL A 29 -10.41 -20.05 -0.51
C VAL A 29 -9.30 -20.12 0.53
N GLY A 30 -8.79 -18.98 0.99
CA GLY A 30 -7.82 -18.90 2.06
C GLY A 30 -7.78 -17.50 2.65
N GLU A 31 -7.45 -17.44 3.94
CA GLU A 31 -7.28 -16.20 4.68
C GLU A 31 -6.07 -16.32 5.61
N THR A 32 -5.25 -15.30 5.66
CA THR A 32 -4.13 -15.23 6.59
C THR A 32 -3.76 -13.78 6.92
N GLN A 33 -3.07 -13.59 8.01
CA GLN A 33 -2.43 -12.32 8.41
C GLN A 33 -0.91 -12.33 8.20
N SER A 34 -0.35 -13.48 7.82
CA SER A 34 1.09 -13.70 7.74
C SER A 34 1.53 -14.06 6.32
N ALA A 35 2.56 -13.36 5.82
CA ALA A 35 3.18 -13.68 4.54
C ALA A 35 3.80 -15.09 4.52
N ARG A 36 4.20 -15.62 5.68
CA ARG A 36 4.76 -16.96 5.81
C ARG A 36 3.70 -18.04 5.50
N GLU A 37 2.51 -17.89 6.09
CA GLU A 37 1.39 -18.83 5.88
C GLU A 37 0.84 -18.71 4.45
N LEU A 38 0.87 -17.52 3.88
CA LEU A 38 0.40 -17.26 2.53
C LEU A 38 1.00 -18.23 1.51
N MET A 39 2.30 -18.52 1.60
CA MET A 39 2.98 -19.37 0.61
C MET A 39 2.36 -20.77 0.56
N ALA A 40 2.09 -21.38 1.72
CA ALA A 40 1.44 -22.69 1.80
C ALA A 40 0.01 -22.67 1.22
N ILE A 41 -0.73 -21.58 1.48
CA ILE A 41 -2.08 -21.39 0.95
C ILE A 41 -2.07 -21.26 -0.58
N LEU A 42 -1.14 -20.47 -1.14
CA LEU A 42 -1.03 -20.32 -2.60
C LEU A 42 -0.67 -21.61 -3.31
N GLU A 43 0.23 -22.41 -2.72
CA GLU A 43 0.66 -23.71 -3.25
C GLU A 43 -0.48 -24.75 -3.26
N THR A 44 -1.41 -24.67 -2.31
CA THR A 44 -2.52 -25.64 -2.20
C THR A 44 -3.78 -25.18 -2.92
N GLU A 45 -4.10 -23.90 -2.83
CA GLU A 45 -5.38 -23.37 -3.29
C GLU A 45 -5.36 -22.84 -4.72
N HIS A 46 -4.19 -22.49 -5.26
CA HIS A 46 -4.05 -21.93 -6.62
C HIS A 46 -5.12 -20.87 -6.92
N PRO A 47 -5.17 -19.73 -6.21
CA PRO A 47 -6.21 -18.73 -6.37
C PRO A 47 -6.10 -17.97 -7.69
N ASP A 48 -7.23 -17.46 -8.16
CA ASP A 48 -7.29 -16.55 -9.32
C ASP A 48 -6.83 -15.14 -8.98
N LEU A 49 -6.88 -14.76 -7.68
CA LEU A 49 -6.50 -13.43 -7.20
C LEU A 49 -6.02 -13.49 -5.74
N LEU A 50 -4.90 -12.86 -5.47
CA LEU A 50 -4.45 -12.51 -4.12
C LEU A 50 -4.85 -11.05 -3.83
N VAL A 51 -5.60 -10.84 -2.75
CA VAL A 51 -5.87 -9.50 -2.19
C VAL A 51 -5.01 -9.34 -0.96
N ALA A 52 -4.08 -8.40 -1.01
CA ALA A 52 -3.09 -8.20 0.05
C ALA A 52 -3.16 -6.78 0.61
N ASP A 53 -3.17 -6.65 1.94
CA ASP A 53 -2.91 -5.35 2.55
C ASP A 53 -1.51 -4.87 2.19
N LEU A 54 -1.38 -3.56 2.01
CA LEU A 54 -0.08 -2.93 1.83
C LEU A 54 0.77 -3.07 3.09
N MET A 55 0.17 -2.90 4.26
CA MET A 55 0.84 -2.90 5.55
C MET A 55 0.48 -4.14 6.35
N LEU A 56 1.44 -5.04 6.53
CA LEU A 56 1.32 -6.27 7.32
C LEU A 56 2.23 -6.20 8.54
N GLU A 57 1.98 -7.00 9.55
CA GLU A 57 2.76 -7.00 10.79
C GLU A 57 4.24 -7.39 10.56
N ASP A 58 4.49 -8.38 9.74
CA ASP A 58 5.81 -8.98 9.49
C ASP A 58 6.49 -8.46 8.21
N THR A 59 5.75 -7.86 7.27
CA THR A 59 6.26 -7.41 5.97
C THR A 59 5.33 -6.35 5.35
N ASP A 60 5.40 -6.17 4.05
CA ASP A 60 4.45 -5.36 3.28
C ASP A 60 4.01 -6.08 1.99
N GLY A 61 2.80 -5.74 1.51
CA GLY A 61 2.20 -6.37 0.34
C GLY A 61 3.03 -6.21 -0.94
N ILE A 62 3.81 -5.14 -1.08
CA ILE A 62 4.71 -4.93 -2.24
C ILE A 62 5.89 -5.91 -2.19
N SER A 63 6.45 -6.12 -1.00
CA SER A 63 7.51 -7.11 -0.79
C SER A 63 7.01 -8.52 -1.06
N VAL A 64 5.80 -8.86 -0.61
CA VAL A 64 5.13 -10.13 -0.95
C VAL A 64 5.00 -10.28 -2.46
N ALA A 65 4.54 -9.24 -3.16
CA ALA A 65 4.41 -9.27 -4.63
C ALA A 65 5.76 -9.54 -5.32
N ARG A 66 6.84 -8.85 -4.89
CA ARG A 66 8.18 -9.07 -5.43
C ARG A 66 8.67 -10.49 -5.21
N ASP A 67 8.40 -11.06 -4.01
CA ASP A 67 8.81 -12.42 -3.68
C ASP A 67 8.08 -13.46 -4.53
N LEU A 68 6.77 -13.29 -4.74
CA LEU A 68 5.99 -14.15 -5.63
C LEU A 68 6.52 -14.08 -7.07
N ARG A 69 6.76 -12.90 -7.61
CA ARG A 69 7.30 -12.74 -8.97
C ARG A 69 8.71 -13.32 -9.11
N ARG A 70 9.57 -13.24 -8.08
CA ARG A 70 10.90 -13.89 -8.08
C ARG A 70 10.81 -15.41 -8.10
N ARG A 71 9.76 -15.98 -7.52
CA ARG A 71 9.48 -17.44 -7.54
C ARG A 71 8.80 -17.90 -8.82
N GLY A 72 8.50 -16.98 -9.75
CA GLY A 72 7.77 -17.30 -10.99
C GLY A 72 6.27 -17.44 -10.82
N ASP A 73 5.73 -17.12 -9.64
CA ASP A 73 4.29 -17.13 -9.41
C ASP A 73 3.65 -15.94 -10.15
N ALA A 74 2.69 -16.25 -11.02
CA ALA A 74 1.97 -15.27 -11.85
C ALA A 74 0.60 -14.87 -11.29
N THR A 75 0.21 -15.38 -10.12
CA THR A 75 -1.09 -15.07 -9.48
C THR A 75 -1.33 -13.55 -9.49
N PRO A 76 -2.45 -13.08 -10.04
CA PRO A 76 -2.81 -11.67 -9.99
C PRO A 76 -2.86 -11.16 -8.55
N ILE A 77 -2.33 -9.95 -8.32
CA ILE A 77 -2.25 -9.34 -6.99
C ILE A 77 -2.95 -7.99 -7.00
N MET A 78 -3.85 -7.81 -6.05
CA MET A 78 -4.49 -6.54 -5.74
C MET A 78 -4.01 -6.06 -4.36
N ILE A 79 -3.41 -4.88 -4.31
CA ILE A 79 -3.17 -4.21 -3.03
C ILE A 79 -4.46 -3.52 -2.58
N LEU A 80 -4.81 -3.74 -1.32
CA LEU A 80 -5.96 -3.12 -0.67
C LEU A 80 -5.51 -2.46 0.63
N THR A 81 -5.53 -1.13 0.70
CA THR A 81 -4.90 -0.37 1.78
C THR A 81 -5.77 0.76 2.31
N ALA A 82 -5.62 1.10 3.60
CA ALA A 82 -6.21 2.30 4.19
C ALA A 82 -5.46 3.60 3.81
N HIS A 83 -4.27 3.49 3.18
CA HIS A 83 -3.43 4.65 2.88
C HIS A 83 -3.64 5.14 1.45
N SER A 84 -4.15 6.36 1.30
CA SER A 84 -4.36 7.04 0.01
C SER A 84 -3.08 7.62 -0.61
N ASN A 85 -1.90 7.31 -0.06
CA ASN A 85 -0.64 7.85 -0.54
C ASN A 85 -0.20 7.19 -1.85
N THR A 86 -0.10 7.99 -2.91
CA THR A 86 0.29 7.56 -4.25
C THR A 86 1.74 7.07 -4.36
N LEU A 87 2.57 7.27 -3.33
CA LEU A 87 3.95 6.79 -3.26
C LEU A 87 4.08 5.30 -3.54
N PHE A 88 3.17 4.52 -2.96
CA PHE A 88 3.21 3.07 -3.05
C PHE A 88 2.62 2.54 -4.35
N VAL A 89 1.83 3.34 -5.06
CA VAL A 89 1.15 2.92 -6.29
C VAL A 89 2.17 2.51 -7.35
N ARG A 90 3.14 3.37 -7.61
CA ARG A 90 4.18 3.10 -8.61
C ARG A 90 5.00 1.86 -8.22
N ASP A 91 5.47 1.81 -6.97
CA ASP A 91 6.31 0.71 -6.48
C ASP A 91 5.54 -0.63 -6.51
N ALA A 92 4.22 -0.60 -6.25
CA ALA A 92 3.36 -1.77 -6.36
C ALA A 92 3.27 -2.28 -7.82
N PHE A 93 2.98 -1.38 -8.77
CA PHE A 93 2.91 -1.78 -10.18
C PHE A 93 4.28 -2.24 -10.73
N GLU A 94 5.39 -1.62 -10.31
CA GLU A 94 6.75 -2.08 -10.65
C GLU A 94 7.08 -3.45 -10.03
N ALA A 95 6.51 -3.76 -8.87
CA ALA A 95 6.61 -5.07 -8.23
C ALA A 95 5.76 -6.16 -8.90
N GLY A 96 4.95 -5.80 -9.91
CA GLY A 96 4.10 -6.75 -10.63
C GLY A 96 2.69 -6.91 -10.03
N VAL A 97 2.23 -5.93 -9.24
CA VAL A 97 0.82 -5.81 -8.81
C VAL A 97 -0.03 -5.35 -9.99
N GLN A 98 -1.24 -5.85 -10.11
CA GLN A 98 -2.17 -5.48 -11.19
C GLN A 98 -3.32 -4.60 -10.71
N GLY A 99 -3.64 -4.62 -9.40
CA GLY A 99 -4.70 -3.83 -8.81
C GLY A 99 -4.25 -3.05 -7.59
N TYR A 100 -4.76 -1.83 -7.44
CA TYR A 100 -4.52 -1.02 -6.24
C TYR A 100 -5.81 -0.30 -5.85
N ALA A 101 -6.36 -0.64 -4.67
CA ALA A 101 -7.62 -0.13 -4.14
C ALA A 101 -7.47 0.40 -2.71
N LEU A 102 -8.43 1.21 -2.29
CA LEU A 102 -8.47 1.77 -0.94
C LEU A 102 -9.52 1.04 -0.09
N LYS A 103 -9.20 0.72 1.17
CA LYS A 103 -10.13 0.12 2.14
C LYS A 103 -11.32 1.05 2.46
N GLU A 104 -11.16 2.36 2.22
CA GLU A 104 -12.21 3.36 2.40
C GLU A 104 -13.26 3.38 1.27
N GLN A 105 -13.00 2.68 0.16
CA GLN A 105 -13.97 2.56 -0.92
C GLN A 105 -15.17 1.71 -0.47
N PRO A 106 -16.37 1.96 -1.02
CA PRO A 106 -17.49 1.05 -0.84
C PRO A 106 -17.12 -0.37 -1.24
N LEU A 107 -17.53 -1.38 -0.46
CA LEU A 107 -17.21 -2.79 -0.75
C LEU A 107 -17.66 -3.20 -2.16
N ALA A 108 -18.77 -2.65 -2.66
CA ALA A 108 -19.23 -2.89 -4.03
C ALA A 108 -18.21 -2.46 -5.10
N GLU A 109 -17.50 -1.33 -4.88
CA GLU A 109 -16.45 -0.87 -5.79
C GLU A 109 -15.21 -1.78 -5.73
N ILE A 110 -14.87 -2.28 -4.54
CA ILE A 110 -13.76 -3.22 -4.35
C ILE A 110 -14.08 -4.55 -5.06
N ILE A 111 -15.31 -5.04 -4.94
CA ILE A 111 -15.78 -6.26 -5.62
C ILE A 111 -15.74 -6.07 -7.14
N GLU A 112 -16.18 -4.92 -7.63
CA GLU A 112 -16.13 -4.61 -9.07
C GLU A 112 -14.67 -4.52 -9.58
N ALA A 113 -13.77 -3.96 -8.78
CA ALA A 113 -12.34 -3.97 -9.09
C ALA A 113 -11.78 -5.40 -9.21
N MET A 114 -12.17 -6.30 -8.30
CA MET A 114 -11.78 -7.72 -8.38
C MET A 114 -12.30 -8.39 -9.66
N ARG A 115 -13.54 -8.08 -10.09
CA ARG A 115 -14.10 -8.61 -11.34
C ARG A 115 -13.34 -8.13 -12.58
N LYS A 116 -12.99 -6.84 -12.63
CA LYS A 116 -12.14 -6.28 -13.70
C LYS A 116 -10.79 -6.97 -13.75
N MET A 117 -10.20 -7.25 -12.61
CA MET A 117 -8.93 -7.98 -12.56
C MET A 117 -9.07 -9.43 -13.03
N ALA A 118 -10.20 -10.07 -12.76
CA ALA A 118 -10.49 -11.42 -13.27
C ALA A 118 -10.57 -11.47 -14.81
N SER A 119 -10.96 -10.37 -15.47
CA SER A 119 -10.91 -10.23 -16.93
C SER A 119 -9.52 -9.85 -17.48
N GLY A 120 -8.51 -9.75 -16.62
CA GLY A 120 -7.13 -9.38 -16.98
C GLY A 120 -6.88 -7.87 -17.04
N GLU A 121 -7.86 -7.05 -16.65
CA GLU A 121 -7.70 -5.62 -16.59
C GLU A 121 -6.87 -5.18 -15.38
N ARG A 122 -6.17 -4.07 -15.50
CA ARG A 122 -5.53 -3.41 -14.35
C ARG A 122 -6.52 -2.49 -13.67
N TYR A 123 -6.42 -2.39 -12.35
CA TYR A 123 -7.26 -1.50 -11.57
C TYR A 123 -6.43 -0.52 -10.73
N LEU A 124 -6.84 0.73 -10.74
CA LEU A 124 -6.35 1.76 -9.83
C LEU A 124 -7.55 2.55 -9.29
N ALA A 125 -7.64 2.67 -7.98
CA ALA A 125 -8.70 3.44 -7.34
C ALA A 125 -8.75 4.88 -7.90
N PRO A 126 -9.92 5.38 -8.35
CA PRO A 126 -10.03 6.69 -9.03
C PRO A 126 -9.46 7.86 -8.21
N ARG A 127 -9.56 7.80 -6.88
CA ARG A 127 -9.04 8.83 -5.98
C ARG A 127 -7.51 8.96 -5.97
N LEU A 128 -6.79 7.96 -6.48
CA LEU A 128 -5.32 7.96 -6.48
C LEU A 128 -4.71 8.64 -7.71
N GLY A 129 -5.55 8.99 -8.70
CA GLY A 129 -5.06 9.55 -9.96
C GLY A 129 -4.31 8.53 -10.82
N LEU A 130 -3.88 8.93 -12.01
CA LEU A 130 -3.06 8.07 -12.86
C LEU A 130 -1.65 7.94 -12.25
N PRO A 131 -1.08 6.73 -12.21
CA PRO A 131 0.32 6.58 -11.83
C PRO A 131 1.16 7.41 -12.81
N PRO A 132 2.20 8.13 -12.34
CA PRO A 132 3.10 8.83 -13.24
C PRO A 132 3.64 7.84 -14.27
N ALA A 133 3.65 8.26 -15.54
CA ALA A 133 4.13 7.44 -16.64
C ALA A 133 5.49 6.81 -16.29
N PRO A 134 5.74 5.54 -16.65
CA PRO A 134 6.97 4.87 -16.29
C PRO A 134 8.14 5.70 -16.82
N ARG A 135 8.90 6.31 -15.94
CA ARG A 135 10.19 6.89 -16.31
C ARG A 135 11.03 5.75 -16.83
N ARG A 136 11.60 5.93 -18.06
CA ARG A 136 12.58 5.06 -18.69
C ARG A 136 13.46 4.44 -17.61
N ARG A 137 13.56 3.10 -17.60
CA ARG A 137 14.40 2.33 -16.69
C ARG A 137 15.75 3.02 -16.54
N VAL A 138 15.95 3.73 -15.45
CA VAL A 138 17.26 3.95 -14.90
C VAL A 138 17.65 2.61 -14.25
N PRO A 139 18.82 2.05 -14.49
CA PRO A 139 19.25 0.82 -13.81
C PRO A 139 19.03 1.01 -12.31
N GLN A 140 18.45 0.01 -11.66
CA GLN A 140 18.33 -0.02 -10.21
C GLN A 140 19.72 -0.13 -9.61
N ASP A 141 20.43 0.97 -9.55
CA ASP A 141 21.47 1.12 -8.55
C ASP A 141 20.75 1.04 -7.20
N ARG A 142 21.16 0.08 -6.42
CA ARG A 142 20.74 -0.16 -5.05
C ARG A 142 20.68 1.19 -4.34
N ASP A 143 19.48 1.73 -4.13
CA ASP A 143 19.32 2.94 -3.33
C ASP A 143 19.49 2.54 -1.85
N PRO A 144 20.69 2.69 -1.27
CA PRO A 144 20.96 2.26 0.10
C PRO A 144 20.20 3.11 1.13
N ALA A 145 19.60 4.22 0.71
CA ALA A 145 18.81 5.14 1.52
C ALA A 145 17.32 5.16 1.10
N GLY A 146 16.79 4.04 0.57
CA GLY A 146 15.41 3.97 0.12
C GLY A 146 14.41 3.71 1.24
N ILE A 147 13.16 4.10 1.00
CA ILE A 147 12.02 3.87 1.89
C ILE A 147 11.86 2.38 2.30
N ASN A 148 12.40 1.48 1.52
CA ASN A 148 12.41 0.03 1.77
C ASN A 148 13.23 -0.39 3.01
N GLN A 149 14.08 0.49 3.55
CA GLN A 149 14.81 0.25 4.81
C GLN A 149 13.97 0.56 6.06
N LEU A 150 12.85 1.24 5.87
CA LEU A 150 11.93 1.55 6.96
C LEU A 150 11.09 0.31 7.29
N SER A 151 10.95 0.03 8.60
CA SER A 151 9.96 -0.94 9.07
C SER A 151 8.54 -0.44 8.73
N ARG A 152 7.56 -1.34 8.80
CA ARG A 152 6.14 -1.00 8.61
C ARG A 152 5.75 0.28 9.37
N ARG A 153 5.99 0.28 10.68
CA ARG A 153 5.60 1.38 11.57
C ARG A 153 6.34 2.68 11.25
N GLU A 154 7.62 2.59 10.93
CA GLU A 154 8.40 3.74 10.48
C GLU A 154 7.89 4.30 9.15
N ARG A 155 7.48 3.43 8.23
CA ARG A 155 6.94 3.82 6.92
C ARG A 155 5.58 4.51 7.05
N GLU A 156 4.71 3.98 7.89
CA GLU A 156 3.42 4.59 8.24
C GLU A 156 3.61 6.01 8.83
N ILE A 157 4.47 6.12 9.82
CA ILE A 157 4.81 7.41 10.45
C ILE A 157 5.48 8.36 9.45
N PHE A 158 6.39 7.86 8.61
CA PHE A 158 7.02 8.65 7.56
C PHE A 158 5.98 9.25 6.60
N CYS A 159 4.99 8.45 6.15
CA CYS A 159 3.91 8.94 5.27
C CYS A 159 3.11 10.08 5.92
N LEU A 160 2.80 9.97 7.20
CA LEU A 160 2.10 11.03 7.92
C LEU A 160 2.97 12.30 8.09
N ILE A 161 4.28 12.13 8.32
CA ILE A 161 5.22 13.26 8.41
C ILE A 161 5.28 14.04 7.10
N ILE A 162 5.42 13.36 5.96
CA ILE A 162 5.52 14.05 4.65
C ILE A 162 4.19 14.66 4.19
N GLN A 163 3.06 14.26 4.79
CA GLN A 163 1.76 14.92 4.65
C GLN A 163 1.61 16.15 5.54
N GLY A 164 2.61 16.45 6.37
CA GLY A 164 2.59 17.61 7.28
C GLY A 164 1.88 17.35 8.61
N THR A 165 1.55 16.10 8.93
CA THR A 165 0.87 15.74 10.18
C THR A 165 1.83 15.94 11.37
N SER A 166 1.36 16.59 12.44
CA SER A 166 2.18 16.82 13.64
C SER A 166 2.43 15.52 14.41
N SER A 167 3.56 15.44 15.16
CA SER A 167 3.85 14.26 15.99
C SER A 167 2.74 13.95 17.01
N ARG A 168 2.01 14.97 17.45
CA ARG A 168 0.88 14.80 18.39
C ARG A 168 -0.32 14.16 17.70
N ASP A 169 -0.65 14.62 16.49
CA ASP A 169 -1.75 14.06 15.70
C ASP A 169 -1.43 12.64 15.22
N ILE A 170 -0.16 12.39 14.88
CA ILE A 170 0.34 11.04 14.56
C ILE A 170 0.15 10.11 15.77
N ALA A 171 0.54 10.55 16.97
CA ALA A 171 0.39 9.77 18.20
C ALA A 171 -1.08 9.42 18.46
N GLN A 172 -1.98 10.36 18.25
CA GLN A 172 -3.42 10.18 18.42
C GLN A 172 -4.00 9.23 17.36
N SER A 173 -3.69 9.46 16.08
CA SER A 173 -4.24 8.65 14.97
C SER A 173 -3.78 7.19 15.02
N LEU A 174 -2.56 6.96 15.52
CA LEU A 174 -1.96 5.64 15.60
C LEU A 174 -2.10 4.97 16.99
N CYS A 175 -2.80 5.60 17.93
CA CYS A 175 -3.01 5.14 19.31
C CYS A 175 -1.70 4.78 20.04
N ILE A 176 -0.64 5.59 19.87
CA ILE A 176 0.66 5.41 20.53
C ILE A 176 1.09 6.67 21.29
N SER A 177 2.11 6.55 22.14
CA SER A 177 2.62 7.71 22.86
C SER A 177 3.39 8.67 21.95
N LEU A 178 3.40 9.96 22.28
CA LEU A 178 4.23 10.96 21.59
C LEU A 178 5.70 10.55 21.60
N LYS A 179 6.20 9.99 22.74
CA LYS A 179 7.55 9.50 22.87
C LYS A 179 7.85 8.35 21.87
N THR A 180 6.86 7.48 21.61
CA THR A 180 6.99 6.40 20.62
C THR A 180 7.11 6.97 19.22
N VAL A 181 6.32 8.00 18.86
CA VAL A 181 6.44 8.69 17.57
C VAL A 181 7.82 9.30 17.39
N GLU A 182 8.34 10.00 18.41
CA GLU A 182 9.67 10.62 18.35
C GLU A 182 10.79 9.57 18.21
N THR A 183 10.65 8.42 18.86
CA THR A 183 11.58 7.30 18.70
C THR A 183 11.57 6.78 17.24
N HIS A 184 10.40 6.61 16.65
CA HIS A 184 10.30 6.22 15.24
C HIS A 184 10.87 7.28 14.30
N ARG A 185 10.61 8.57 14.54
CA ARG A 185 11.20 9.68 13.77
C ARG A 185 12.72 9.63 13.80
N PHE A 186 13.31 9.39 14.98
CA PHE A 186 14.76 9.22 15.10
C PHE A 186 15.28 8.05 14.26
N HIS A 187 14.62 6.90 14.27
CA HIS A 187 15.00 5.74 13.48
C HIS A 187 14.83 5.99 11.97
N ILE A 188 13.74 6.65 11.56
CA ILE A 188 13.50 7.05 10.17
C ILE A 188 14.63 7.96 9.68
N ASN A 189 14.93 9.01 10.43
CA ASN A 189 15.98 9.95 10.07
C ASN A 189 17.34 9.25 9.93
N ARG A 190 17.68 8.37 10.87
CA ARG A 190 18.92 7.59 10.85
C ARG A 190 18.99 6.66 9.64
N LYS A 191 17.91 5.96 9.32
CA LYS A 191 17.86 5.02 8.18
C LYS A 191 17.89 5.73 6.83
N LEU A 192 17.28 6.90 6.74
CA LEU A 192 17.24 7.71 5.50
C LEU A 192 18.45 8.66 5.37
N GLY A 193 19.32 8.73 6.39
CA GLY A 193 20.52 9.59 6.36
C GLY A 193 20.20 11.08 6.40
N VAL A 194 19.10 11.47 7.07
CA VAL A 194 18.65 12.88 7.23
C VAL A 194 18.73 13.31 8.69
N HIS A 195 19.00 14.60 8.93
CA HIS A 195 19.25 15.15 10.26
C HIS A 195 18.19 16.15 10.70
N SER A 196 17.30 16.57 9.81
CA SER A 196 16.25 17.53 10.10
C SER A 196 14.94 17.22 9.38
N PRO A 197 13.78 17.70 9.88
CA PRO A 197 12.51 17.58 9.19
C PRO A 197 12.53 18.20 7.79
N ALA A 198 13.24 19.32 7.61
CA ALA A 198 13.38 19.98 6.32
C ALA A 198 14.14 19.12 5.31
N GLU A 199 15.21 18.43 5.74
CA GLU A 199 15.95 17.48 4.91
C GLU A 199 15.09 16.27 4.54
N LEU A 200 14.28 15.78 5.47
CA LEU A 200 13.35 14.67 5.22
C LEU A 200 12.34 15.03 4.13
N ILE A 201 11.73 16.21 4.20
CA ILE A 201 10.78 16.70 3.20
C ILE A 201 11.49 16.93 1.86
N ARG A 202 12.71 17.50 1.87
CA ARG A 202 13.50 17.68 0.64
C ARG A 202 13.85 16.34 -0.01
N LEU A 203 14.26 15.34 0.77
CA LEU A 203 14.52 14.00 0.27
C LEU A 203 13.24 13.40 -0.33
N ALA A 204 12.11 13.52 0.37
CA ALA A 204 10.82 13.05 -0.11
C ALA A 204 10.42 13.73 -1.43
N ALA A 205 10.66 15.04 -1.58
CA ALA A 205 10.42 15.77 -2.82
C ALA A 205 11.32 15.28 -3.97
N LEU A 206 12.64 15.14 -3.72
CA LEU A 206 13.61 14.67 -4.72
C LEU A 206 13.32 13.24 -5.21
N LYS A 207 12.85 12.38 -4.30
CA LYS A 207 12.49 10.99 -4.60
C LYS A 207 11.06 10.87 -5.17
N GLY A 208 10.29 11.95 -5.22
CA GLY A 208 8.89 11.95 -5.65
C GLY A 208 7.96 11.24 -4.65
N TRP A 209 8.30 11.27 -3.37
CA TRP A 209 7.53 10.68 -2.28
C TRP A 209 6.49 11.62 -1.67
N LEU A 210 6.47 12.89 -2.07
CA LEU A 210 5.42 13.80 -1.61
C LEU A 210 4.08 13.46 -2.28
N PRO A 211 2.97 13.44 -1.53
CA PRO A 211 1.65 13.29 -2.13
C PRO A 211 1.42 14.44 -3.13
N SER A 212 0.84 14.12 -4.28
CA SER A 212 0.38 15.15 -5.22
C SER A 212 -0.67 15.98 -4.48
N GLY A 213 -0.34 17.22 -4.12
CA GLY A 213 -1.26 18.11 -3.42
C GLY A 213 -2.56 18.28 -4.21
N PRO A 214 -3.69 18.64 -3.55
CA PRO A 214 -4.88 19.03 -4.25
C PRO A 214 -4.49 20.15 -5.21
N THR A 215 -4.76 19.98 -6.50
CA THR A 215 -4.68 21.04 -7.48
C THR A 215 -5.50 22.22 -6.94
N ALA A 216 -4.83 23.29 -6.54
CA ALA A 216 -5.46 24.54 -6.21
C ALA A 216 -6.20 25.02 -7.46
N THR A 217 -7.46 24.62 -7.59
CA THR A 217 -8.38 25.22 -8.54
C THR A 217 -8.65 26.63 -8.03
N GLY A 218 -7.91 27.58 -8.59
CA GLY A 218 -8.10 28.98 -8.29
C GLY A 218 -9.49 29.42 -8.71
N GLU A 219 -10.31 29.75 -7.76
CA GLU A 219 -11.38 30.74 -7.94
C GLU A 219 -11.04 31.96 -7.07
N ARG A 220 -10.30 32.87 -7.67
CA ARG A 220 -10.40 34.26 -7.31
C ARG A 220 -11.66 34.80 -8.03
N ALA A 221 -12.79 34.77 -7.35
CA ALA A 221 -13.88 35.66 -7.70
C ALA A 221 -13.53 37.05 -7.17
N ILE A 222 -13.28 37.94 -8.11
CA ILE A 222 -13.25 39.38 -7.88
C ILE A 222 -14.69 39.88 -7.95
N ALA A 223 -15.17 40.48 -6.92
CA ALA A 223 -16.18 41.53 -6.93
C ALA A 223 -16.05 42.38 -5.69
#